data_ee9f7b3d0dfe3d67df382246ea5f29af
#
_entry.id   ee9f7b3d0dfe3d67df382246ea5f29af
#
_cell.length_a   1.000
_cell.length_b   1.000
_cell.length_c   1.000
_cell.angle_alpha   90.00
_cell.angle_beta   90.00
_cell.angle_gamma   90.00
#
_symmetry.space_group_name_H-M   'P 1'
#
loop_
_entity.id
_entity.type
_entity.pdbx_description
1 polymer ?
#
loop_
_entity_poly.entity_id
_entity_poly.type
_entity_poly.pdbx_seq_one_letter_code
_entity_poly.pdbx_strand_id
1 'polypeptide(L)'
;MTIAEIAARAGVSKTAVSRYLNDGYVSAEKREAIRRVIEETGYVPSRQAQMLRTGQSGLIGVILPRINSESIGRIVRGISRVLGDSRFQLLLANTDNHAEKELEYLEVFRKGRVDGILLVATMLTPAHRKAIRECQVPVVVEGQCLSDASCVYHDDQGAAHA
;
A
#
# COMPACT_ATOMS: atom_id res chain seq x y z
N MET A 1 -0.63 -1.32 25.30
CA MET A 1 -1.04 0.02 25.72
C MET A 1 -1.94 0.66 24.67
N THR A 2 -2.90 1.46 25.06
CA THR A 2 -3.89 2.12 24.19
C THR A 2 -3.70 3.62 24.17
N ILE A 3 -4.28 4.30 23.17
CA ILE A 3 -4.30 5.79 23.12
C ILE A 3 -4.97 6.38 24.38
N ALA A 4 -5.95 5.67 24.95
CA ALA A 4 -6.61 6.13 26.17
C ALA A 4 -5.69 6.13 27.40
N GLU A 5 -4.86 5.08 27.53
CA GLU A 5 -3.88 4.97 28.62
C GLU A 5 -2.76 6.01 28.50
N ILE A 6 -2.30 6.29 27.24
CA ILE A 6 -1.34 7.38 27.01
C ILE A 6 -1.94 8.72 27.36
N ALA A 7 -3.18 8.99 26.94
CA ALA A 7 -3.87 10.23 27.24
C ALA A 7 -4.00 10.46 28.76
N ALA A 8 -4.39 9.41 29.50
CA ALA A 8 -4.49 9.46 30.95
C ALA A 8 -3.15 9.73 31.64
N ARG A 9 -2.06 9.05 31.20
CA ARG A 9 -0.71 9.26 31.76
C ARG A 9 -0.12 10.61 31.44
N ALA A 10 -0.35 11.10 30.21
CA ALA A 10 0.15 12.41 29.78
C ALA A 10 -0.72 13.59 30.25
N GLY A 11 -1.84 13.34 30.92
CA GLY A 11 -2.75 14.41 31.38
C GLY A 11 -3.41 15.19 30.24
N VAL A 12 -3.65 14.53 29.07
CA VAL A 12 -4.20 15.16 27.87
C VAL A 12 -5.43 14.40 27.35
N SER A 13 -6.15 15.00 26.39
CA SER A 13 -7.28 14.32 25.76
C SER A 13 -6.81 13.25 24.77
N LYS A 14 -7.63 12.20 24.53
CA LYS A 14 -7.41 11.20 23.47
C LYS A 14 -7.22 11.85 22.08
N THR A 15 -7.95 12.96 21.84
CA THR A 15 -7.84 13.74 20.60
C THR A 15 -6.46 14.37 20.44
N ALA A 16 -5.86 14.87 21.54
CA ALA A 16 -4.50 15.43 21.51
C ALA A 16 -3.46 14.36 21.19
N VAL A 17 -3.55 13.17 21.81
CA VAL A 17 -2.68 12.04 21.48
C VAL A 17 -2.86 11.60 20.02
N SER A 18 -4.10 11.51 19.55
CA SER A 18 -4.38 11.17 18.15
C SER A 18 -3.81 12.19 17.16
N ARG A 19 -3.90 13.49 17.46
CA ARG A 19 -3.26 14.53 16.62
C ARG A 19 -1.75 14.43 16.64
N TYR A 20 -1.14 14.23 17.80
CA TYR A 20 0.30 14.05 17.95
C TYR A 20 0.82 12.90 17.06
N LEU A 21 0.16 11.75 17.11
CA LEU A 21 0.52 10.55 16.35
C LEU A 21 0.31 10.67 14.82
N ASN A 22 -0.34 11.74 14.36
CA ASN A 22 -0.61 12.02 12.94
C ASN A 22 -0.05 13.37 12.49
N ASP A 23 1.01 13.84 13.15
CA ASP A 23 1.68 15.11 12.85
C ASP A 23 0.74 16.33 12.82
N GLY A 24 -0.43 16.21 13.45
CA GLY A 24 -1.37 17.30 13.61
C GLY A 24 -0.92 18.31 14.67
N TYR A 25 -1.55 19.47 14.67
CA TYR A 25 -1.25 20.52 15.64
C TYR A 25 -1.61 20.12 17.08
N VAL A 26 -0.61 20.19 17.94
CA VAL A 26 -0.71 20.02 19.40
C VAL A 26 0.22 21.07 20.03
N SER A 27 -0.19 21.74 21.12
CA SER A 27 0.67 22.70 21.81
C SER A 27 1.99 22.03 22.26
N ALA A 28 3.07 22.82 22.33
CA ALA A 28 4.40 22.33 22.69
C ALA A 28 4.41 21.55 24.03
N GLU A 29 3.71 22.07 25.04
CA GLU A 29 3.57 21.44 26.34
C GLU A 29 2.93 20.04 26.25
N LYS A 30 1.78 19.92 25.54
CA LYS A 30 1.11 18.64 25.35
C LYS A 30 1.92 17.68 24.50
N ARG A 31 2.60 18.19 23.47
CA ARG A 31 3.52 17.40 22.62
C ARG A 31 4.61 16.76 23.46
N GLU A 32 5.23 17.53 24.36
CA GLU A 32 6.31 17.04 25.22
C GLU A 32 5.79 16.00 26.25
N ALA A 33 4.61 16.26 26.85
CA ALA A 33 4.00 15.31 27.77
C ALA A 33 3.67 13.96 27.09
N ILE A 34 3.13 14.00 25.88
CA ILE A 34 2.82 12.78 25.10
C ILE A 34 4.11 12.06 24.69
N ARG A 35 5.12 12.80 24.19
CA ARG A 35 6.42 12.23 23.78
C ARG A 35 7.04 11.45 24.93
N ARG A 36 7.12 12.05 26.13
CA ARG A 36 7.68 11.41 27.31
C ARG A 36 7.01 10.09 27.64
N VAL A 37 5.67 10.06 27.68
CA VAL A 37 4.91 8.83 27.97
C VAL A 37 5.15 7.76 26.91
N ILE A 38 5.26 8.13 25.63
CA ILE A 38 5.55 7.19 24.54
C ILE A 38 6.96 6.62 24.68
N GLU A 39 7.97 7.44 24.98
CA GLU A 39 9.35 7.01 25.21
C GLU A 39 9.49 6.09 26.43
N GLU A 40 8.87 6.45 27.55
CA GLU A 40 8.90 5.66 28.77
C GLU A 40 8.21 4.27 28.61
N THR A 41 7.22 4.20 27.74
CA THR A 41 6.38 3.01 27.62
C THR A 41 6.72 2.15 26.40
N GLY A 42 7.55 2.65 25.50
CA GLY A 42 7.83 1.99 24.22
C GLY A 42 6.59 1.81 23.34
N TYR A 43 5.57 2.66 23.51
CA TYR A 43 4.33 2.55 22.75
C TYR A 43 4.55 2.74 21.26
N VAL A 44 4.15 1.73 20.49
CA VAL A 44 4.07 1.81 19.04
C VAL A 44 2.59 1.80 18.62
N PRO A 45 2.13 2.77 17.83
CA PRO A 45 0.76 2.78 17.34
C PRO A 45 0.41 1.50 16.62
N SER A 46 -0.70 0.86 16.98
CA SER A 46 -1.18 -0.32 16.27
C SER A 46 -1.63 0.07 14.85
N ARG A 47 -1.04 -0.55 13.84
CA ARG A 47 -1.45 -0.38 12.43
C ARG A 47 -2.93 -0.72 12.23
N GLN A 48 -3.43 -1.74 12.91
CA GLN A 48 -4.84 -2.11 12.84
C GLN A 48 -5.75 -1.01 13.39
N ALA A 49 -5.38 -0.38 14.52
CA ALA A 49 -6.14 0.74 15.07
C ALA A 49 -6.06 1.98 14.14
N GLN A 50 -4.92 2.21 13.50
CA GLN A 50 -4.76 3.28 12.51
C GLN A 50 -5.61 3.02 11.27
N MET A 51 -5.58 1.79 10.74
CA MET A 51 -6.38 1.35 9.61
C MET A 51 -7.89 1.47 9.86
N LEU A 52 -8.38 1.03 11.04
CA LEU A 52 -9.78 1.19 11.41
C LEU A 52 -10.23 2.65 11.44
N ARG A 53 -9.33 3.57 11.76
CA ARG A 53 -9.63 5.00 11.85
C ARG A 53 -9.51 5.74 10.53
N THR A 54 -8.48 5.42 9.72
CA THR A 54 -8.19 6.11 8.45
C THR A 54 -8.84 5.45 7.25
N GLY A 55 -9.26 4.19 7.38
CA GLY A 55 -9.69 3.34 6.27
C GLY A 55 -8.53 2.90 5.35
N GLN A 56 -7.28 3.23 5.71
CA GLN A 56 -6.09 2.94 4.90
C GLN A 56 -5.17 1.97 5.63
N SER A 57 -4.66 0.99 4.88
CA SER A 57 -3.74 -0.03 5.39
C SER A 57 -2.27 0.42 5.37
N GLY A 58 -1.93 1.36 4.49
CA GLY A 58 -0.56 1.71 4.17
C GLY A 58 0.15 0.63 3.33
N LEU A 59 -0.60 -0.26 2.67
CA LEU A 59 -0.05 -1.33 1.84
C LEU A 59 -0.42 -1.13 0.37
N ILE A 60 0.57 -1.32 -0.51
CA ILE A 60 0.38 -1.48 -1.95
C ILE A 60 0.67 -2.93 -2.32
N GLY A 61 -0.31 -3.62 -2.88
CA GLY A 61 -0.14 -4.97 -3.40
C GLY A 61 0.53 -4.92 -4.77
N VAL A 62 1.57 -5.72 -4.99
CA VAL A 62 2.24 -5.86 -6.29
C VAL A 62 2.21 -7.32 -6.69
N ILE A 63 1.52 -7.62 -7.78
CA ILE A 63 1.40 -8.96 -8.34
C ILE A 63 2.42 -9.08 -9.47
N LEU A 64 3.34 -10.04 -9.37
CA LEU A 64 4.47 -10.23 -10.26
C LEU A 64 4.42 -11.58 -10.95
N PRO A 65 4.81 -11.68 -12.24
CA PRO A 65 4.90 -12.97 -12.95
C PRO A 65 6.06 -13.83 -12.44
N ARG A 66 7.23 -13.24 -12.14
CA ARG A 66 8.42 -13.94 -11.63
C ARG A 66 9.33 -13.00 -10.84
N ILE A 67 9.66 -13.38 -9.62
CA ILE A 67 10.52 -12.58 -8.76
C ILE A 67 12.00 -12.60 -9.19
N ASN A 68 12.43 -13.64 -9.87
CA ASN A 68 13.82 -13.85 -10.30
C ASN A 68 14.14 -13.26 -11.70
N SER A 69 13.25 -12.48 -12.28
CA SER A 69 13.48 -11.78 -13.56
C SER A 69 14.19 -10.45 -13.33
N GLU A 70 15.22 -10.16 -14.14
CA GLU A 70 15.95 -8.89 -14.05
C GLU A 70 15.05 -7.69 -14.36
N SER A 71 14.17 -7.78 -15.36
CA SER A 71 13.23 -6.73 -15.71
C SER A 71 12.25 -6.46 -14.56
N ILE A 72 11.71 -7.52 -13.96
CA ILE A 72 10.83 -7.40 -12.79
C ILE A 72 11.58 -6.80 -11.60
N GLY A 73 12.82 -7.18 -11.38
CA GLY A 73 13.66 -6.58 -10.34
C GLY A 73 13.86 -5.07 -10.53
N ARG A 74 13.97 -4.59 -11.77
CA ARG A 74 14.04 -3.15 -12.10
C ARG A 74 12.72 -2.44 -11.80
N ILE A 75 11.58 -3.06 -12.17
CA ILE A 75 10.23 -2.54 -11.88
C ILE A 75 10.04 -2.41 -10.37
N VAL A 76 10.28 -3.47 -9.60
CA VAL A 76 10.15 -3.45 -8.13
C VAL A 76 11.05 -2.41 -7.50
N ARG A 77 12.29 -2.26 -7.98
CA ARG A 77 13.21 -1.22 -7.51
C ARG A 77 12.67 0.19 -7.78
N GLY A 78 12.10 0.43 -8.98
CA GLY A 78 11.47 1.70 -9.34
C GLY A 78 10.30 2.03 -8.41
N ILE A 79 9.40 1.06 -8.18
CA ILE A 79 8.27 1.20 -7.28
C ILE A 79 8.76 1.48 -5.84
N SER A 80 9.72 0.69 -5.34
CA SER A 80 10.27 0.85 -3.99
C SER A 80 10.91 2.22 -3.78
N ARG A 81 11.57 2.77 -4.80
CA ARG A 81 12.17 4.11 -4.71
C ARG A 81 11.11 5.19 -4.58
N VAL A 82 10.02 5.11 -5.34
CA VAL A 82 8.93 6.09 -5.29
C VAL A 82 8.16 6.00 -3.96
N LEU A 83 7.97 4.78 -3.45
CA LEU A 83 7.25 4.56 -2.20
C LEU A 83 8.13 4.72 -0.96
N GLY A 84 9.48 4.73 -1.10
CA GLY A 84 10.43 4.81 0.02
C GLY A 84 10.26 6.06 0.88
N ASP A 85 9.89 7.19 0.27
CA ASP A 85 9.60 8.45 0.96
C ASP A 85 8.13 8.59 1.38
N SER A 86 7.33 7.55 1.13
CA SER A 86 5.91 7.53 1.45
C SER A 86 5.63 6.65 2.68
N ARG A 87 4.39 6.75 3.20
CA ARG A 87 3.91 5.86 4.27
C ARG A 87 3.54 4.46 3.78
N PHE A 88 3.62 4.19 2.48
CA PHE A 88 3.21 2.91 1.90
C PHE A 88 4.32 1.86 1.96
N GLN A 89 3.93 0.62 2.20
CA GLN A 89 4.79 -0.56 2.12
C GLN A 89 4.35 -1.47 0.99
N LEU A 90 5.29 -2.21 0.41
CA LEU A 90 5.00 -3.17 -0.65
C LEU A 90 4.64 -4.54 -0.06
N LEU A 91 3.59 -5.13 -0.60
CA LEU A 91 3.23 -6.52 -0.41
C LEU A 91 3.36 -7.23 -1.76
N LEU A 92 4.38 -8.07 -1.91
CA LEU A 92 4.67 -8.76 -3.18
C LEU A 92 3.97 -10.12 -3.22
N ALA A 93 3.35 -10.42 -4.37
CA ALA A 93 2.78 -11.73 -4.70
C ALA A 93 3.40 -12.24 -5.99
N ASN A 94 4.04 -13.41 -5.94
CA ASN A 94 4.67 -14.06 -7.09
C ASN A 94 3.74 -15.13 -7.66
N THR A 95 3.43 -15.05 -8.96
CA THR A 95 2.48 -15.95 -9.62
C THR A 95 3.16 -17.09 -10.35
N ASP A 96 4.48 -17.06 -10.55
CA ASP A 96 5.24 -18.00 -11.37
C ASP A 96 4.67 -18.14 -12.80
N ASN A 97 4.21 -17.04 -13.39
CA ASN A 97 3.55 -16.94 -14.69
C ASN A 97 2.23 -17.72 -14.81
N HIS A 98 1.53 -17.96 -13.70
CA HIS A 98 0.21 -18.59 -13.73
C HIS A 98 -0.87 -17.50 -13.67
N ALA A 99 -1.65 -17.38 -14.74
CA ALA A 99 -2.72 -16.38 -14.84
C ALA A 99 -3.84 -16.58 -13.80
N GLU A 100 -4.08 -17.82 -13.40
CA GLU A 100 -5.04 -18.18 -12.34
C GLU A 100 -4.60 -17.58 -10.99
N LYS A 101 -3.29 -17.61 -10.70
CA LYS A 101 -2.75 -16.99 -9.48
C LYS A 101 -2.83 -15.48 -9.50
N GLU A 102 -2.75 -14.84 -10.68
CA GLU A 102 -2.99 -13.40 -10.79
C GLU A 102 -4.41 -13.05 -10.32
N LEU A 103 -5.42 -13.81 -10.76
CA LEU A 103 -6.81 -13.65 -10.33
C LEU A 103 -7.00 -13.93 -8.84
N GLU A 104 -6.36 -14.99 -8.33
CA GLU A 104 -6.40 -15.33 -6.91
C GLU A 104 -5.81 -14.19 -6.05
N TYR A 105 -4.64 -13.66 -6.41
CA TYR A 105 -4.02 -12.56 -5.68
C TYR A 105 -4.77 -11.24 -5.82
N LEU A 106 -5.40 -10.95 -6.96
CA LEU A 106 -6.31 -9.81 -7.08
C LEU A 106 -7.43 -9.90 -6.04
N GLU A 107 -8.01 -11.09 -5.87
CA GLU A 107 -9.06 -11.32 -4.87
C GLU A 107 -8.53 -11.25 -3.42
N VAL A 108 -7.35 -11.81 -3.15
CA VAL A 108 -6.69 -11.74 -1.85
C VAL A 108 -6.41 -10.29 -1.46
N PHE A 109 -5.87 -9.49 -2.38
CA PHE A 109 -5.55 -8.09 -2.11
C PHE A 109 -6.81 -7.23 -1.95
N ARG A 110 -7.83 -7.50 -2.76
CA ARG A 110 -9.14 -6.86 -2.62
C ARG A 110 -9.75 -7.09 -1.23
N LYS A 111 -9.73 -8.34 -0.74
CA LYS A 111 -10.22 -8.71 0.60
C LYS A 111 -9.27 -8.26 1.71
N GLY A 112 -7.97 -8.33 1.48
CA GLY A 112 -6.91 -7.95 2.42
C GLY A 112 -6.78 -6.45 2.66
N ARG A 113 -7.61 -5.63 1.98
CA ARG A 113 -7.68 -4.18 2.14
C ARG A 113 -6.35 -3.48 1.91
N VAL A 114 -5.64 -3.81 0.82
CA VAL A 114 -4.56 -2.95 0.34
C VAL A 114 -5.14 -1.63 -0.17
N ASP A 115 -4.35 -0.57 -0.18
CA ASP A 115 -4.80 0.76 -0.63
C ASP A 115 -4.70 0.94 -2.16
N GLY A 116 -3.99 0.04 -2.83
CA GLY A 116 -3.87 -0.01 -4.29
C GLY A 116 -3.18 -1.28 -4.74
N ILE A 117 -3.34 -1.62 -6.01
CA ILE A 117 -2.75 -2.82 -6.63
C ILE A 117 -1.97 -2.43 -7.87
N LEU A 118 -0.74 -2.93 -7.99
CA LEU A 118 0.05 -2.92 -9.21
C LEU A 118 0.08 -4.34 -9.77
N LEU A 119 -0.46 -4.54 -10.97
CA LEU A 119 -0.47 -5.82 -11.66
C LEU A 119 0.53 -5.78 -12.82
N VAL A 120 1.65 -6.49 -12.68
CA VAL A 120 2.57 -6.75 -13.77
C VAL A 120 2.03 -7.95 -14.53
N ALA A 121 1.17 -7.69 -15.51
CA ALA A 121 0.35 -8.69 -16.15
C ALA A 121 1.13 -9.51 -17.17
N THR A 122 0.95 -10.84 -17.15
CA THR A 122 1.45 -11.72 -18.22
C THR A 122 0.49 -11.76 -19.39
N MET A 123 -0.79 -11.95 -19.13
CA MET A 123 -1.83 -11.98 -20.15
C MET A 123 -3.17 -11.56 -19.56
N LEU A 124 -3.77 -10.53 -20.13
CA LEU A 124 -5.07 -10.03 -19.68
C LEU A 124 -6.22 -10.74 -20.36
N THR A 125 -6.88 -11.62 -19.62
CA THR A 125 -8.11 -12.31 -20.06
C THR A 125 -9.37 -11.51 -19.70
N PRO A 126 -10.56 -11.87 -20.25
CA PRO A 126 -11.82 -11.28 -19.81
C PRO A 126 -12.08 -11.39 -18.29
N ALA A 127 -11.57 -12.46 -17.66
CA ALA A 127 -11.65 -12.66 -16.21
C ALA A 127 -10.82 -11.61 -15.45
N HIS A 128 -9.61 -11.28 -15.92
CA HIS A 128 -8.78 -10.22 -15.35
C HIS A 128 -9.47 -8.86 -15.44
N ARG A 129 -10.03 -8.53 -16.62
CA ARG A 129 -10.80 -7.28 -16.81
C ARG A 129 -11.96 -7.17 -15.84
N LYS A 130 -12.70 -8.28 -15.63
CA LYS A 130 -13.79 -8.33 -14.66
C LYS A 130 -13.27 -8.11 -13.23
N ALA A 131 -12.24 -8.86 -12.82
CA ALA A 131 -11.66 -8.76 -11.48
C ALA A 131 -11.13 -7.34 -11.19
N ILE A 132 -10.46 -6.70 -12.16
CA ILE A 132 -9.95 -5.33 -12.03
C ILE A 132 -11.10 -4.34 -11.83
N ARG A 133 -12.18 -4.44 -12.61
CA ARG A 133 -13.38 -3.56 -12.46
C ARG A 133 -14.09 -3.74 -11.12
N GLU A 134 -14.05 -4.93 -10.55
CA GLU A 134 -14.67 -5.24 -9.25
C GLU A 134 -13.80 -4.79 -8.06
N CYS A 135 -12.55 -4.40 -8.29
CA CYS A 135 -11.69 -3.85 -7.23
C CYS A 135 -12.21 -2.49 -6.79
N GLN A 136 -12.34 -2.31 -5.48
CA GLN A 136 -12.74 -1.05 -4.85
C GLN A 136 -11.54 -0.10 -4.63
N VAL A 137 -10.34 -0.58 -4.90
CA VAL A 137 -9.10 0.19 -4.80
C VAL A 137 -8.50 0.39 -6.19
N PRO A 138 -7.70 1.44 -6.41
CA PRO A 138 -7.05 1.67 -7.69
C PRO A 138 -6.20 0.47 -8.11
N VAL A 139 -6.33 0.06 -9.36
CA VAL A 139 -5.48 -0.95 -10.00
C VAL A 139 -4.73 -0.30 -11.15
N VAL A 140 -3.42 -0.44 -11.15
CA VAL A 140 -2.56 -0.03 -12.26
C VAL A 140 -1.97 -1.28 -12.90
N VAL A 141 -2.13 -1.39 -14.21
CA VAL A 141 -1.57 -2.51 -14.99
C VAL A 141 -0.26 -2.08 -15.63
N GLU A 142 0.76 -2.89 -15.48
CA GLU A 142 2.07 -2.69 -16.11
C GLU A 142 2.28 -3.73 -17.21
N GLY A 143 2.88 -3.30 -18.32
CA GLY A 143 3.23 -4.13 -19.48
C GLY A 143 2.13 -4.29 -20.51
N GLN A 144 0.88 -3.99 -20.19
CA GLN A 144 -0.24 -4.08 -21.12
C GLN A 144 -1.20 -2.90 -20.95
N CYS A 145 -1.89 -2.54 -22.04
CA CYS A 145 -2.87 -1.46 -22.03
C CYS A 145 -4.31 -2.00 -21.90
N LEU A 146 -5.07 -1.39 -21.02
CA LEU A 146 -6.51 -1.57 -20.85
C LEU A 146 -7.22 -0.24 -20.99
N SER A 147 -8.31 -0.19 -21.76
CA SER A 147 -9.09 1.03 -21.95
C SER A 147 -9.82 1.52 -20.69
N ASP A 148 -10.06 0.62 -19.75
CA ASP A 148 -10.86 0.82 -18.55
C ASP A 148 -10.06 0.74 -17.24
N ALA A 149 -8.72 0.77 -17.32
CA ALA A 149 -7.82 0.82 -16.18
C ALA A 149 -6.62 1.73 -16.45
N SER A 150 -6.01 2.24 -15.37
CA SER A 150 -4.72 2.91 -15.49
C SER A 150 -3.65 1.90 -15.91
N CYS A 151 -2.85 2.24 -16.91
CA CYS A 151 -1.78 1.34 -17.38
C CYS A 151 -0.49 2.09 -17.70
N VAL A 152 0.63 1.37 -17.52
CA VAL A 152 1.97 1.78 -17.92
C VAL A 152 2.52 0.69 -18.81
N TYR A 153 2.95 1.03 -20.01
CA TYR A 153 3.47 0.06 -20.99
C TYR A 153 4.52 0.69 -21.89
N HIS A 154 5.35 -0.13 -22.50
CA HIS A 154 6.30 0.28 -23.52
C HIS A 154 5.64 0.29 -24.89
N ASP A 155 5.95 1.30 -25.71
CA ASP A 155 5.58 1.30 -27.13
C ASP A 155 6.57 0.45 -27.93
N ASP A 156 6.46 -0.87 -27.79
CA ASP A 156 7.35 -1.83 -28.47
C ASP A 156 7.18 -1.77 -30.00
N GLN A 157 5.99 -1.42 -30.51
CA GLN A 157 5.75 -1.27 -31.94
C GLN A 157 6.46 -0.03 -32.48
N GLY A 158 6.35 1.11 -31.83
CA GLY A 158 7.07 2.33 -32.19
C GLY A 158 8.58 2.14 -32.12
N ALA A 159 9.07 1.46 -31.09
CA ALA A 159 10.49 1.16 -30.93
C ALA A 159 11.04 0.19 -32.01
N ALA A 160 10.22 -0.73 -32.53
CA ALA A 160 10.63 -1.66 -33.60
C ALA A 160 10.69 -1.00 -34.99
N HIS A 161 10.08 0.18 -35.17
CA HIS A 161 10.06 0.92 -36.43
C HIS A 161 11.04 2.09 -36.44
N ALA A 162 11.76 2.35 -35.34
CA ALA A 162 12.75 3.41 -35.19
C ALA A 162 14.16 2.91 -35.50
#